data_66c8aba5a837b561addef2fac3f2d749
#
_entry.id   66c8aba5a837b561addef2fac3f2d749
#
_cell.length_a   1.000
_cell.length_b   1.000
_cell.length_c   1.000
_cell.angle_alpha   90.00
_cell.angle_beta   90.00
_cell.angle_gamma   90.00
#
_symmetry.space_group_name_H-M   'P 1'
#
loop_
_entity.id
_entity.type
_entity.pdbx_description
1 polymer ?
#
loop_
_entity_poly.entity_id
_entity_poly.type
_entity_poly.pdbx_seq_one_letter_code
_entity_poly.pdbx_strand_id
1 'polypeptide(L)'
;VMTRASVESNSSGIITTPTSLNVAFLRAPDHSSSTATSTVWADAIATAQTVEGTGPGVVDATLKNVSDENMLKFTNSQYYNIDGTIYSHLKGFYPKVNLVKDTHVSATWMIDGKTDVMVTNYFHDNKEVSGSSNPVTFQHLLSKITIKVIADSDAAARSWGDVTEVIITGTKSTVTHTFDGNE
;
A
#
# COMPACT_ATOMS: atom_id res chain seq x y z
N VAL A 1 2.58 -20.17 0.79
CA VAL A 1 3.70 -19.53 0.13
C VAL A 1 3.88 -18.16 0.74
N MET A 2 5.06 -17.89 1.29
CA MET A 2 5.35 -16.60 1.93
C MET A 2 6.01 -15.69 0.91
N THR A 3 5.42 -14.55 0.69
CA THR A 3 5.97 -13.52 -0.20
C THR A 3 6.80 -12.56 0.63
N ARG A 4 7.99 -12.21 0.18
CA ARG A 4 8.78 -11.12 0.77
C ARG A 4 8.12 -9.80 0.43
N ALA A 5 7.91 -8.97 1.44
CA ALA A 5 7.39 -7.61 1.27
C ALA A 5 8.26 -6.64 2.05
N SER A 6 8.47 -5.46 1.49
CA SER A 6 9.23 -4.39 2.12
C SER A 6 8.44 -3.09 2.04
N VAL A 7 8.78 -2.16 2.91
CA VAL A 7 8.37 -0.77 2.83
C VAL A 7 9.59 0.03 2.39
N GLU A 8 9.45 0.88 1.37
CA GLU A 8 10.52 1.76 0.98
C GLU A 8 10.88 2.71 2.14
N SER A 9 12.14 2.72 2.55
CA SER A 9 12.64 3.74 3.44
C SER A 9 12.93 4.98 2.61
N ASN A 10 12.11 6.02 2.73
CA ASN A 10 12.55 7.31 2.24
C ASN A 10 13.66 7.85 3.16
N SER A 11 14.56 8.65 2.62
CA SER A 11 15.69 9.28 3.32
C SER A 11 15.27 10.18 4.49
N SER A 12 13.99 10.32 4.77
CA SER A 12 13.41 11.13 5.83
C SER A 12 13.03 10.33 7.08
N GLY A 13 13.30 9.05 7.11
CA GLY A 13 13.38 8.23 8.31
C GLY A 13 12.12 8.14 9.14
N ILE A 14 10.97 7.70 8.62
CA ILE A 14 9.79 7.63 9.43
C ILE A 14 8.91 6.43 9.23
N ILE A 15 9.43 5.34 8.96
CA ILE A 15 8.85 4.16 9.55
C ILE A 15 10.01 3.41 10.15
N THR A 16 10.31 3.69 11.41
CA THR A 16 10.85 2.64 12.26
C THR A 16 9.90 1.49 12.04
N THR A 17 10.37 0.47 11.38
CA THR A 17 9.60 -0.70 10.94
C THR A 17 8.69 -1.14 12.08
N PRO A 18 7.37 -0.98 11.98
CA PRO A 18 6.50 -1.45 13.04
C PRO A 18 6.73 -2.94 13.16
N THR A 19 6.71 -3.47 14.36
CA THR A 19 6.83 -4.93 14.62
C THR A 19 5.77 -5.72 13.84
N SER A 20 4.67 -5.06 13.46
CA SER A 20 3.68 -5.58 12.52
C SER A 20 2.80 -4.46 11.95
N LEU A 21 2.41 -4.57 10.69
CA LEU A 21 1.51 -3.66 10.00
C LEU A 21 0.39 -4.46 9.34
N ASN A 22 -0.86 -4.13 9.68
CA ASN A 22 -2.02 -4.74 9.02
C ASN A 22 -2.28 -4.03 7.70
N VAL A 23 -2.15 -4.76 6.62
CA VAL A 23 -2.32 -4.28 5.25
C VAL A 23 -3.45 -5.03 4.56
N ALA A 24 -3.95 -4.51 3.46
CA ALA A 24 -4.91 -5.22 2.62
C ALA A 24 -4.39 -5.35 1.20
N PHE A 25 -4.88 -6.35 0.51
CA PHE A 25 -4.59 -6.58 -0.90
C PHE A 25 -5.89 -6.68 -1.68
N LEU A 26 -5.94 -6.01 -2.81
CA LEU A 26 -6.91 -6.30 -3.84
C LEU A 26 -6.36 -7.44 -4.69
N ARG A 27 -7.09 -8.57 -4.74
CA ARG A 27 -6.85 -9.66 -5.66
C ARG A 27 -7.82 -9.53 -6.83
N ALA A 28 -7.28 -9.41 -8.03
CA ALA A 28 -8.08 -9.46 -9.26
C ALA A 28 -8.43 -10.91 -9.60
N PRO A 29 -9.39 -11.16 -10.50
CA PRO A 29 -9.59 -12.48 -11.07
C PRO A 29 -8.30 -13.02 -11.68
N ASP A 30 -8.06 -14.30 -11.53
CA ASP A 30 -6.94 -14.98 -12.15
C ASP A 30 -7.04 -14.85 -13.69
N HIS A 31 -5.91 -14.58 -14.35
CA HIS A 31 -5.90 -14.29 -15.78
C HIS A 31 -4.68 -14.92 -16.47
N SER A 32 -4.83 -15.29 -17.76
CA SER A 32 -3.74 -15.90 -18.54
C SER A 32 -2.62 -14.94 -18.93
N SER A 33 -2.84 -13.63 -18.85
CA SER A 33 -1.80 -12.64 -19.10
C SER A 33 -0.93 -12.44 -17.87
N SER A 34 0.38 -12.39 -18.05
CA SER A 34 1.34 -11.99 -17.02
C SER A 34 1.41 -10.46 -16.83
N THR A 35 0.75 -9.67 -17.68
CA THR A 35 0.73 -8.21 -17.57
C THR A 35 -0.57 -7.75 -16.92
N ALA A 36 -0.47 -6.87 -15.92
CA ALA A 36 -1.62 -6.15 -15.40
C ALA A 36 -2.05 -5.12 -16.44
N THR A 37 -3.06 -5.47 -17.18
CA THR A 37 -3.76 -4.48 -18.00
C THR A 37 -4.90 -3.89 -17.17
N SER A 38 -5.38 -2.71 -17.55
CA SER A 38 -6.59 -2.11 -17.00
C SER A 38 -7.78 -3.11 -17.00
N THR A 39 -7.80 -4.04 -17.93
CA THR A 39 -8.81 -5.09 -18.06
C THR A 39 -8.82 -6.05 -16.87
N VAL A 40 -7.66 -6.46 -16.36
CA VAL A 40 -7.55 -7.35 -15.19
C VAL A 40 -8.14 -6.68 -13.96
N TRP A 41 -7.87 -5.41 -13.75
CA TRP A 41 -8.36 -4.65 -12.61
C TRP A 41 -9.81 -4.19 -12.77
N ALA A 42 -10.31 -4.04 -14.00
CA ALA A 42 -11.71 -3.73 -14.27
C ALA A 42 -12.66 -4.81 -13.72
N ASP A 43 -12.21 -6.07 -13.71
CA ASP A 43 -12.98 -7.20 -13.18
C ASP A 43 -12.72 -7.49 -11.70
N ALA A 44 -11.82 -6.74 -11.07
CA ALA A 44 -11.56 -6.90 -9.64
C ALA A 44 -12.82 -6.54 -8.82
N ILE A 45 -12.97 -7.20 -7.68
CA ILE A 45 -14.11 -7.04 -6.77
C ILE A 45 -13.68 -6.18 -5.58
N ALA A 46 -14.39 -5.07 -5.36
CA ALA A 46 -14.09 -4.09 -4.31
C ALA A 46 -14.44 -4.57 -2.88
N THR A 47 -15.06 -5.72 -2.73
CA THR A 47 -15.49 -6.28 -1.45
C THR A 47 -14.60 -7.43 -1.00
N ALA A 48 -14.79 -7.88 0.24
CA ALA A 48 -14.08 -9.04 0.77
C ALA A 48 -14.25 -10.26 -0.15
N GLN A 49 -13.21 -11.07 -0.21
CA GLN A 49 -13.14 -12.30 -0.99
C GLN A 49 -14.30 -13.24 -0.60
N THR A 50 -15.06 -13.69 -1.58
CA THR A 50 -16.20 -14.61 -1.35
C THR A 50 -15.79 -16.09 -1.37
N VAL A 51 -14.74 -16.41 -2.14
CA VAL A 51 -14.13 -17.74 -2.20
C VAL A 51 -12.76 -17.66 -1.56
N GLU A 52 -12.64 -18.21 -0.36
CA GLU A 52 -11.41 -18.14 0.41
C GLU A 52 -10.23 -18.75 -0.35
N GLY A 53 -9.16 -18.00 -0.43
CA GLY A 53 -7.88 -18.44 -0.95
C GLY A 53 -7.73 -18.46 -2.49
N THR A 54 -8.78 -18.33 -3.27
CA THR A 54 -8.70 -18.42 -4.75
C THR A 54 -9.50 -17.38 -5.53
N GLY A 55 -10.52 -16.80 -4.93
CA GLY A 55 -11.40 -15.85 -5.59
C GLY A 55 -10.85 -14.42 -5.62
N PRO A 56 -11.38 -13.57 -6.52
CA PRO A 56 -11.10 -12.14 -6.49
C PRO A 56 -11.71 -11.47 -5.25
N GLY A 57 -11.16 -10.32 -4.87
CA GLY A 57 -11.67 -9.49 -3.78
C GLY A 57 -10.58 -8.96 -2.87
N VAL A 58 -10.99 -8.32 -1.77
CA VAL A 58 -10.08 -7.76 -0.78
C VAL A 58 -9.67 -8.81 0.24
N VAL A 59 -8.37 -8.94 0.45
CA VAL A 59 -7.74 -9.92 1.34
C VAL A 59 -6.89 -9.20 2.38
N ASP A 60 -7.04 -9.59 3.64
CA ASP A 60 -6.24 -9.03 4.73
C ASP A 60 -4.90 -9.76 4.88
N ALA A 61 -3.87 -9.00 5.20
CA ALA A 61 -2.54 -9.52 5.46
C ALA A 61 -1.84 -8.74 6.57
N THR A 62 -0.82 -9.33 7.14
CA THR A 62 0.07 -8.70 8.12
C THR A 62 1.49 -8.69 7.58
N LEU A 63 2.08 -7.52 7.51
CA LEU A 63 3.51 -7.34 7.28
C LEU A 63 4.21 -7.38 8.64
N LYS A 64 5.16 -8.30 8.81
CA LYS A 64 5.96 -8.44 10.03
C LYS A 64 7.43 -8.32 9.70
N ASN A 65 8.16 -7.63 10.55
CA ASN A 65 9.61 -7.71 10.57
C ASN A 65 10.00 -8.89 11.47
N VAL A 66 10.58 -9.92 10.91
CA VAL A 66 11.07 -11.08 11.62
C VAL A 66 12.55 -11.23 11.31
N SER A 67 13.40 -10.97 12.28
CA SER A 67 14.86 -11.20 12.18
C SER A 67 15.50 -10.59 10.92
N ASP A 68 15.20 -9.31 10.66
CA ASP A 68 15.66 -8.54 9.50
C ASP A 68 15.06 -8.97 8.13
N GLU A 69 14.14 -9.92 8.13
CA GLU A 69 13.35 -10.26 6.96
C GLU A 69 11.91 -9.75 7.11
N ASN A 70 11.51 -8.90 6.20
CA ASN A 70 10.12 -8.46 6.12
C ASN A 70 9.27 -9.59 5.52
N MET A 71 8.33 -10.10 6.30
CA MET A 71 7.45 -11.19 5.90
C MET A 71 6.02 -10.70 5.75
N LEU A 72 5.40 -11.03 4.62
CA LEU A 72 3.97 -10.83 4.40
C LEU A 72 3.24 -12.15 4.67
N LYS A 73 2.24 -12.09 5.56
CA LYS A 73 1.37 -13.22 5.88
C LYS A 73 -0.08 -12.83 5.63
N PHE A 74 -0.75 -13.49 4.69
CA PHE A 74 -2.19 -13.37 4.52
C PHE A 74 -2.94 -13.97 5.70
N THR A 75 -4.03 -13.34 6.12
CA THR A 75 -4.91 -13.85 7.18
C THR A 75 -5.48 -15.20 6.77
N ASN A 76 -5.97 -15.31 5.54
CA ASN A 76 -6.37 -16.53 4.90
C ASN A 76 -5.37 -16.88 3.81
N SER A 77 -4.91 -18.13 3.77
CA SER A 77 -3.94 -18.58 2.77
C SER A 77 -4.45 -18.28 1.36
N GLN A 78 -3.59 -17.74 0.52
CA GLN A 78 -3.89 -17.48 -0.89
C GLN A 78 -3.22 -18.55 -1.75
N TYR A 79 -3.95 -19.07 -2.74
CA TYR A 79 -3.47 -20.13 -3.59
C TYR A 79 -3.43 -19.66 -5.05
N TYR A 80 -2.44 -20.14 -5.78
CA TYR A 80 -2.37 -19.99 -7.22
C TYR A 80 -3.41 -20.88 -7.90
N ASN A 81 -3.76 -20.53 -9.12
CA ASN A 81 -4.57 -21.39 -9.97
C ASN A 81 -3.87 -22.76 -10.13
N ILE A 82 -4.66 -23.84 -10.26
CA ILE A 82 -4.12 -25.18 -10.49
C ILE A 82 -3.46 -25.26 -11.87
N ASP A 83 -3.95 -24.51 -12.84
CA ASP A 83 -3.37 -24.34 -14.16
C ASP A 83 -2.18 -23.36 -14.05
N GLY A 84 -0.97 -23.85 -14.23
CA GLY A 84 0.25 -23.07 -14.12
C GLY A 84 0.43 -21.97 -15.18
N THR A 85 -0.41 -21.94 -16.21
CA THR A 85 -0.43 -20.87 -17.22
C THR A 85 -1.27 -19.65 -16.81
N ILE A 86 -2.03 -19.78 -15.70
CA ILE A 86 -2.91 -18.73 -15.18
C ILE A 86 -2.22 -18.00 -14.04
N TYR A 87 -2.18 -16.69 -14.12
CA TYR A 87 -1.56 -15.80 -13.14
C TYR A 87 -2.57 -15.27 -12.13
N SER A 88 -2.16 -15.20 -10.88
CA SER A 88 -2.84 -14.46 -9.82
C SER A 88 -2.27 -13.05 -9.74
N HIS A 89 -3.13 -12.05 -9.59
CA HIS A 89 -2.78 -10.63 -9.62
C HIS A 89 -3.17 -9.97 -8.31
N LEU A 90 -2.22 -9.30 -7.64
CA LEU A 90 -2.43 -8.64 -6.36
C LEU A 90 -1.82 -7.24 -6.37
N LYS A 91 -2.49 -6.31 -5.67
CA LYS A 91 -1.95 -4.99 -5.35
C LYS A 91 -2.32 -4.63 -3.91
N GLY A 92 -1.33 -4.34 -3.09
CA GLY A 92 -1.51 -4.03 -1.68
C GLY A 92 -1.80 -2.55 -1.45
N PHE A 93 -2.47 -2.25 -0.34
CA PHE A 93 -2.75 -0.87 0.09
C PHE A 93 -2.83 -0.76 1.62
N TYR A 94 -2.48 0.41 2.12
CA TYR A 94 -2.49 0.73 3.56
C TYR A 94 -2.80 2.21 3.76
N PRO A 95 -3.56 2.56 4.81
CA PRO A 95 -4.38 1.67 5.63
C PRO A 95 -5.54 1.06 4.83
N LYS A 96 -6.09 -0.04 5.36
CA LYS A 96 -7.28 -0.64 4.76
C LYS A 96 -8.44 0.34 4.78
N VAL A 97 -9.04 0.57 3.62
CA VAL A 97 -10.26 1.37 3.43
C VAL A 97 -11.25 0.58 2.59
N ASN A 98 -12.49 1.00 2.61
CA ASN A 98 -13.49 0.46 1.69
C ASN A 98 -13.14 0.90 0.27
N LEU A 99 -13.08 -0.06 -0.63
CA LEU A 99 -12.86 0.19 -2.05
C LEU A 99 -14.18 0.52 -2.73
N VAL A 100 -14.09 1.40 -3.71
CA VAL A 100 -15.24 1.75 -4.57
C VAL A 100 -14.95 1.23 -5.97
N LYS A 101 -15.92 0.55 -6.56
CA LYS A 101 -15.86 0.11 -7.95
C LYS A 101 -16.81 0.96 -8.80
N ASP A 102 -16.22 1.61 -9.79
CA ASP A 102 -16.91 2.23 -10.91
C ASP A 102 -16.38 1.58 -12.20
N THR A 103 -15.76 2.31 -13.09
CA THR A 103 -15.04 1.73 -14.24
C THR A 103 -13.85 0.89 -13.76
N HIS A 104 -13.14 1.38 -12.74
CA HIS A 104 -12.05 0.69 -12.05
C HIS A 104 -12.29 0.69 -10.55
N VAL A 105 -11.58 -0.17 -9.84
CA VAL A 105 -11.59 -0.15 -8.37
C VAL A 105 -10.67 0.96 -7.90
N SER A 106 -11.10 1.72 -6.91
CA SER A 106 -10.31 2.79 -6.30
C SER A 106 -10.39 2.77 -4.78
N ALA A 107 -9.35 3.30 -4.15
CA ALA A 107 -9.24 3.56 -2.73
C ALA A 107 -9.08 5.05 -2.48
N THR A 108 -9.80 5.60 -1.50
CA THR A 108 -9.67 7.00 -1.10
C THR A 108 -9.42 7.08 0.39
N TRP A 109 -8.38 7.81 0.78
CA TRP A 109 -8.01 8.06 2.17
C TRP A 109 -8.15 9.53 2.53
N MET A 110 -8.59 9.77 3.77
CA MET A 110 -8.51 11.09 4.38
C MET A 110 -7.08 11.34 4.86
N ILE A 111 -6.52 12.50 4.56
CA ILE A 111 -5.20 12.90 5.04
C ILE A 111 -5.36 13.58 6.39
N ASP A 112 -4.96 12.89 7.45
CA ASP A 112 -5.05 13.35 8.84
C ASP A 112 -3.74 13.93 9.39
N GLY A 113 -2.69 13.95 8.57
CA GLY A 113 -1.34 14.41 8.95
C GLY A 113 -0.56 13.47 9.86
N LYS A 114 -1.11 12.29 10.18
CA LYS A 114 -0.51 11.29 11.08
C LYS A 114 -0.38 9.93 10.45
N THR A 115 -1.39 9.52 9.70
CA THR A 115 -1.46 8.21 9.06
C THR A 115 -0.78 8.28 7.71
N ASP A 116 0.15 7.37 7.50
CA ASP A 116 0.79 7.19 6.21
C ASP A 116 -0.10 6.39 5.26
N VAL A 117 -0.05 6.70 3.99
CA VAL A 117 -0.80 5.99 2.95
C VAL A 117 0.19 5.36 1.99
N MET A 118 0.08 4.06 1.82
CA MET A 118 0.99 3.30 0.98
C MET A 118 0.23 2.37 0.04
N VAL A 119 0.80 2.13 -1.13
CA VAL A 119 0.35 1.10 -2.09
C VAL A 119 1.55 0.27 -2.52
N THR A 120 1.31 -0.96 -2.98
CA THR A 120 2.40 -1.77 -3.52
C THR A 120 2.55 -1.55 -5.02
N ASN A 121 3.75 -1.88 -5.52
CA ASN A 121 3.87 -2.26 -6.91
C ASN A 121 2.87 -3.38 -7.24
N TYR A 122 2.58 -3.51 -8.49
CA TYR A 122 1.81 -4.63 -9.01
C TYR A 122 2.58 -5.95 -8.82
N PHE A 123 1.91 -6.94 -8.28
CA PHE A 123 2.43 -8.29 -8.12
C PHE A 123 1.61 -9.28 -8.93
N HIS A 124 2.28 -10.10 -9.70
CA HIS A 124 1.68 -11.24 -10.39
C HIS A 124 2.60 -12.45 -10.28
N ASP A 125 2.01 -13.60 -10.18
CA ASP A 125 2.75 -14.86 -10.16
C ASP A 125 1.82 -16.02 -10.49
N ASN A 126 2.38 -17.17 -10.83
CA ASN A 126 1.66 -18.38 -11.08
C ASN A 126 2.32 -19.58 -10.39
N LYS A 127 1.71 -20.73 -10.45
CA LYS A 127 2.19 -21.95 -9.79
C LYS A 127 3.57 -22.40 -10.28
N GLU A 128 3.90 -22.19 -11.56
CA GLU A 128 5.16 -22.66 -12.17
C GLU A 128 6.33 -21.71 -11.90
N VAL A 129 6.05 -20.41 -11.81
CA VAL A 129 7.05 -19.37 -11.59
C VAL A 129 7.13 -18.98 -10.10
N SER A 130 6.27 -19.56 -9.27
CA SER A 130 6.22 -19.25 -7.83
C SER A 130 7.57 -19.44 -7.15
N GLY A 131 7.99 -18.41 -6.43
CA GLY A 131 9.33 -18.36 -5.83
C GLY A 131 10.30 -17.48 -6.59
N SER A 132 9.89 -16.89 -7.71
CA SER A 132 10.65 -15.82 -8.34
C SER A 132 10.72 -14.62 -7.39
N SER A 133 11.85 -13.98 -7.37
CA SER A 133 12.29 -13.00 -6.39
C SER A 133 11.68 -11.59 -6.61
N ASN A 134 10.41 -11.47 -7.01
CA ASN A 134 9.78 -10.17 -7.11
C ASN A 134 9.23 -9.76 -5.73
N PRO A 135 9.95 -8.97 -4.95
CA PRO A 135 9.46 -8.52 -3.65
C PRO A 135 8.28 -7.60 -3.84
N VAL A 136 7.26 -7.78 -3.02
CA VAL A 136 6.16 -6.81 -2.90
C VAL A 136 6.69 -5.63 -2.10
N THR A 137 6.74 -4.45 -2.71
CA THR A 137 7.24 -3.22 -2.08
C THR A 137 6.11 -2.23 -1.88
N PHE A 138 5.91 -1.78 -0.64
CA PHE A 138 4.99 -0.70 -0.32
C PHE A 138 5.67 0.65 -0.53
N GLN A 139 5.06 1.50 -1.33
CA GLN A 139 5.51 2.85 -1.66
C GLN A 139 4.59 3.88 -0.99
N HIS A 140 5.18 4.94 -0.46
CA HIS A 140 4.42 6.03 0.17
C HIS A 140 3.75 6.89 -0.90
N LEU A 141 2.46 7.14 -0.73
CA LEU A 141 1.70 8.10 -1.57
C LEU A 141 1.76 9.53 -1.03
N LEU A 142 2.16 9.70 0.22
CA LEU A 142 2.23 10.99 0.90
C LEU A 142 3.67 11.42 1.13
N SER A 143 3.89 12.74 1.10
CA SER A 143 5.18 13.34 1.49
C SER A 143 5.09 13.91 2.89
N LYS A 144 6.08 13.64 3.73
CA LYS A 144 6.21 14.28 5.03
C LYS A 144 6.84 15.66 4.90
N ILE A 145 6.17 16.66 5.47
CA ILE A 145 6.70 18.02 5.59
C ILE A 145 7.11 18.25 7.03
N THR A 146 8.36 18.66 7.23
CA THR A 146 8.85 19.11 8.54
C THR A 146 9.13 20.59 8.46
N ILE A 147 8.47 21.39 9.31
CA ILE A 147 8.68 22.83 9.40
C ILE A 147 9.50 23.12 10.64
N LYS A 148 10.63 23.80 10.47
CA LYS A 148 11.43 24.29 11.56
C LYS A 148 11.41 25.82 11.55
N VAL A 149 10.88 26.40 12.61
CA VAL A 149 10.88 27.85 12.82
C VAL A 149 12.12 28.19 13.66
N ILE A 150 12.96 29.10 13.18
CA ILE A 150 14.21 29.50 13.83
C ILE A 150 14.22 31.02 13.87
N ALA A 151 14.50 31.58 15.03
CA ALA A 151 14.75 33.03 15.15
C ALA A 151 16.10 33.38 14.53
N ASP A 152 16.15 34.49 13.81
CA ASP A 152 17.38 35.01 13.19
C ASP A 152 18.45 35.40 14.22
N SER A 153 18.03 35.80 15.41
CA SER A 153 18.92 36.17 16.51
C SER A 153 18.24 36.00 17.87
N ASP A 154 19.03 35.98 18.94
CA ASP A 154 18.51 35.93 20.31
C ASP A 154 17.63 37.14 20.64
N ALA A 155 17.92 38.28 20.06
CA ALA A 155 17.12 39.52 20.23
C ALA A 155 15.74 39.34 19.53
N ALA A 156 15.72 38.76 18.33
CA ALA A 156 14.49 38.44 17.63
C ALA A 156 13.68 37.41 18.40
N ALA A 157 14.29 36.35 18.93
CA ALA A 157 13.62 35.33 19.74
C ALA A 157 12.91 35.94 20.96
N ARG A 158 13.59 36.86 21.67
CA ARG A 158 13.00 37.53 22.84
C ARG A 158 11.91 38.51 22.48
N SER A 159 11.97 39.11 21.29
CA SER A 159 10.99 40.08 20.82
C SER A 159 9.71 39.43 20.32
N TRP A 160 9.79 38.24 19.72
CA TRP A 160 8.66 37.53 19.12
C TRP A 160 7.92 36.62 20.11
N GLY A 161 8.60 36.16 21.16
CA GLY A 161 8.08 35.16 22.07
C GLY A 161 7.96 33.78 21.44
N ASP A 162 7.09 32.95 21.99
CA ASP A 162 6.88 31.58 21.51
C ASP A 162 5.99 31.55 20.27
N VAL A 163 6.37 30.74 19.29
CA VAL A 163 5.50 30.44 18.14
C VAL A 163 4.45 29.44 18.61
N THR A 164 3.20 29.87 18.67
CA THR A 164 2.09 29.06 19.19
C THR A 164 1.40 28.23 18.12
N GLU A 165 1.49 28.66 16.86
CA GLU A 165 0.81 27.99 15.75
C GLU A 165 1.53 28.21 14.43
N VAL A 166 1.51 27.18 13.58
CA VAL A 166 1.92 27.24 12.17
C VAL A 166 0.80 26.66 11.33
N ILE A 167 0.20 27.47 10.47
CA ILE A 167 -0.94 27.06 9.62
C ILE A 167 -0.44 26.84 8.19
N ILE A 168 -0.70 25.65 7.65
CA ILE A 168 -0.47 25.35 6.25
C ILE A 168 -1.81 25.34 5.54
N THR A 169 -1.97 26.19 4.53
CA THR A 169 -3.19 26.27 3.72
C THR A 169 -2.99 25.68 2.34
N GLY A 170 -4.09 25.30 1.69
CA GLY A 170 -4.06 24.80 0.30
C GLY A 170 -3.65 23.33 0.15
N THR A 171 -3.51 22.59 1.26
CA THR A 171 -3.28 21.15 1.21
C THR A 171 -4.55 20.42 0.82
N LYS A 172 -4.40 19.29 0.10
CA LYS A 172 -5.52 18.38 -0.16
C LYS A 172 -5.83 17.58 1.11
N SER A 173 -7.11 17.35 1.35
CA SER A 173 -7.61 16.56 2.49
C SER A 173 -7.79 15.07 2.17
N THR A 174 -7.65 14.69 0.91
CA THR A 174 -7.82 13.30 0.46
C THR A 174 -6.77 12.91 -0.57
N VAL A 175 -6.45 11.63 -0.61
CA VAL A 175 -5.69 10.99 -1.70
C VAL A 175 -6.50 9.83 -2.22
N THR A 176 -6.59 9.70 -3.55
CA THR A 176 -7.25 8.58 -4.23
C THR A 176 -6.23 7.86 -5.10
N HIS A 177 -6.25 6.54 -5.00
CA HIS A 177 -5.48 5.65 -5.86
C HIS A 177 -6.44 4.76 -6.64
N THR A 178 -6.25 4.67 -7.95
CA THR A 178 -7.03 3.81 -8.84
C THR A 178 -6.22 2.57 -9.21
N PHE A 179 -6.84 1.41 -9.09
CA PHE A 179 -6.19 0.14 -9.46
C PHE A 179 -6.42 -0.12 -10.96
N ASP A 180 -5.60 0.46 -11.81
CA ASP A 180 -5.82 0.48 -13.26
C ASP A 180 -4.57 0.27 -14.11
N GLY A 181 -3.61 -0.45 -13.71
CA GLY A 181 -2.45 -0.69 -14.57
C GLY A 181 -1.19 -1.12 -13.88
N ASN A 182 -0.08 -0.96 -14.59
CA ASN A 182 1.24 -1.47 -14.22
C ASN A 182 2.07 -0.50 -13.34
N GLU A 183 1.46 0.50 -12.73
CA GLU A 183 2.18 1.42 -11.84
C GLU A 183 2.40 0.83 -10.47
#